data_fb709b55022e7cb548a7b4d0dcf18ad9
#
_entry.id   fb709b55022e7cb548a7b4d0dcf18ad9
#
_cell.length_a   1.000
_cell.length_b   1.000
_cell.length_c   1.000
_cell.angle_alpha   90.00
_cell.angle_beta   90.00
_cell.angle_gamma   90.00
#
_symmetry.space_group_name_H-M   'P 1'
#
loop_
_entity.id
_entity.type
_entity.pdbx_description
1 polymer ?
#
loop_
_entity_poly.entity_id
_entity_poly.type
_entity_poly.pdbx_seq_one_letter_code
_entity_poly.pdbx_strand_id
1 'polypeptide(L)'
;MRQVIYIWVLILSGITMDGAKGQAIRWHSSFEEKVFTQWTDSSGKGLADFFAADPVITDSLFLQKESELTLVCSQLVKKRKKFLAESQFLYYVFKQVHKRYLYHYQPYPLFTSLQDSTYNCVSGTALYAWVLGKLGFSTEIREMNRHVYLRVHTVRSTYLIDATDPDNGFVSDDEMLISRRELWYASNEITQARPCNKIITLSNLAGLQYFNEAVKAFNRGTYEKCMQLLNKATILYPGSDKIANLQSMTQKQLPSVVARVK
;
A
#
# COMPACT_ATOMS: atom_id res chain seq x y z
N MET A 1 52.31 26.44 39.56
CA MET A 1 51.98 25.64 38.37
C MET A 1 50.61 26.09 37.85
N ARG A 2 50.60 26.89 36.75
CA ARG A 2 49.36 27.38 36.11
C ARG A 2 49.02 26.40 35.00
N GLN A 3 47.87 25.73 35.11
CA GLN A 3 47.32 24.90 34.01
C GLN A 3 46.62 25.84 33.00
N VAL A 4 47.05 25.75 31.76
CA VAL A 4 46.48 26.42 30.60
C VAL A 4 45.43 25.48 30.01
N ILE A 5 44.16 25.86 30.10
CA ILE A 5 43.05 25.12 29.49
C ILE A 5 42.93 25.58 28.03
N TYR A 6 43.22 24.69 27.08
CA TYR A 6 42.95 24.92 25.66
C TYR A 6 41.48 24.64 25.36
N ILE A 7 40.75 25.70 25.08
CA ILE A 7 39.37 25.62 24.55
C ILE A 7 39.50 25.39 23.02
N TRP A 8 39.16 24.17 22.57
CA TRP A 8 38.97 23.89 21.16
C TRP A 8 37.62 24.47 20.70
N VAL A 9 37.66 25.56 19.95
CA VAL A 9 36.49 26.07 19.24
C VAL A 9 36.31 25.22 17.97
N LEU A 10 35.37 24.30 18.01
CA LEU A 10 34.91 23.59 16.81
C LEU A 10 34.13 24.58 15.93
N ILE A 11 34.75 25.03 14.86
CA ILE A 11 34.09 25.76 13.77
C ILE A 11 33.29 24.70 13.03
N LEU A 12 31.99 24.62 13.33
CA LEU A 12 31.00 23.94 12.48
C LEU A 12 30.88 24.75 11.18
N SER A 13 31.64 24.35 10.16
CA SER A 13 31.39 24.74 8.78
C SER A 13 30.00 24.23 8.38
N GLY A 14 29.02 25.13 8.38
CA GLY A 14 27.70 24.87 7.85
C GLY A 14 27.79 24.49 6.37
N ILE A 15 27.75 23.21 6.08
CA ILE A 15 27.43 22.73 4.74
C ILE A 15 25.95 23.04 4.57
N THR A 16 25.63 24.17 3.96
CA THR A 16 24.32 24.44 3.41
C THR A 16 24.15 23.46 2.25
N MET A 17 23.51 22.33 2.52
CA MET A 17 22.92 21.53 1.43
C MET A 17 21.86 22.43 0.76
N ASP A 18 22.22 23.03 -0.38
CA ASP A 18 21.25 23.53 -1.34
C ASP A 18 20.43 22.32 -1.85
N GLY A 19 19.58 21.82 -0.95
CA GLY A 19 18.59 20.79 -1.26
C GLY A 19 17.58 21.41 -2.21
N ALA A 20 17.44 20.82 -3.37
CA ALA A 20 16.35 21.07 -4.30
C ALA A 20 15.10 21.42 -3.50
N LYS A 21 14.54 22.62 -3.70
CA LYS A 21 13.29 23.07 -3.07
C LYS A 21 12.23 22.05 -3.45
N GLY A 22 11.97 21.09 -2.57
CA GLY A 22 10.94 20.06 -2.76
C GLY A 22 9.64 20.78 -3.04
N GLN A 23 9.02 20.47 -4.17
CA GLN A 23 7.74 21.05 -4.54
C GLN A 23 6.75 20.77 -3.40
N ALA A 24 6.14 21.81 -2.82
CA ALA A 24 5.21 21.66 -1.72
C ALA A 24 4.11 20.66 -2.08
N ILE A 25 3.83 19.74 -1.16
CA ILE A 25 2.79 18.72 -1.37
C ILE A 25 1.44 19.43 -1.41
N ARG A 26 0.66 19.13 -2.45
CA ARG A 26 -0.71 19.63 -2.59
C ARG A 26 -1.69 18.53 -2.21
N TRP A 27 -2.47 18.77 -1.18
CA TRP A 27 -3.56 17.90 -0.78
C TRP A 27 -4.77 18.14 -1.66
N HIS A 28 -5.48 17.10 -2.06
CA HIS A 28 -6.69 17.25 -2.87
C HIS A 28 -7.95 17.36 -2.00
N SER A 29 -7.86 17.02 -0.71
CA SER A 29 -8.95 17.18 0.25
C SER A 29 -8.42 17.44 1.66
N SER A 30 -9.25 18.01 2.52
CA SER A 30 -8.95 18.18 3.95
C SER A 30 -8.78 16.83 4.67
N PHE A 31 -9.51 15.80 4.22
CA PHE A 31 -9.35 14.45 4.74
C PHE A 31 -7.96 13.89 4.43
N GLU A 32 -7.50 14.03 3.19
CA GLU A 32 -6.14 13.60 2.82
C GLU A 32 -5.07 14.33 3.65
N GLU A 33 -5.16 15.66 3.75
CA GLU A 33 -4.21 16.45 4.56
C GLU A 33 -4.16 15.96 6.00
N LYS A 34 -5.31 15.74 6.63
CA LYS A 34 -5.44 15.24 8.00
C LYS A 34 -4.78 13.85 8.16
N VAL A 35 -5.03 12.92 7.23
CA VAL A 35 -4.44 11.57 7.26
C VAL A 35 -2.92 11.63 7.21
N PHE A 36 -2.36 12.50 6.37
CA PHE A 36 -0.90 12.60 6.22
C PHE A 36 -0.21 13.38 7.34
N THR A 37 -0.88 14.39 7.94
CA THR A 37 -0.25 15.31 8.88
C THR A 37 -0.58 15.06 10.34
N GLN A 38 -1.78 14.54 10.65
CA GLN A 38 -2.28 14.45 12.02
C GLN A 38 -2.39 13.01 12.53
N TRP A 39 -2.59 12.04 11.65
CA TRP A 39 -2.67 10.65 12.07
C TRP A 39 -1.29 10.03 12.24
N THR A 40 -0.77 10.14 13.45
CA THR A 40 0.52 9.56 13.85
C THR A 40 0.38 8.15 14.41
N ASP A 41 -0.83 7.72 14.78
CA ASP A 41 -1.07 6.42 15.39
C ASP A 41 -1.19 5.32 14.34
N SER A 42 -0.28 4.36 14.43
CA SER A 42 -0.15 3.24 13.49
C SER A 42 -1.35 2.27 13.50
N SER A 43 -2.17 2.26 14.55
CA SER A 43 -3.28 1.29 14.72
C SER A 43 -4.55 1.63 13.94
N GLY A 44 -4.79 2.92 13.65
CA GLY A 44 -5.96 3.41 12.88
C GLY A 44 -5.63 3.84 11.45
N LYS A 45 -4.37 4.06 11.15
CA LYS A 45 -3.90 4.70 9.92
C LYS A 45 -4.09 3.84 8.66
N GLY A 46 -3.95 2.53 8.75
CA GLY A 46 -3.82 1.65 7.58
C GLY A 46 -4.94 1.77 6.55
N LEU A 47 -6.22 1.77 6.97
CA LEU A 47 -7.34 1.86 6.02
C LEU A 47 -7.56 3.29 5.53
N ALA A 48 -7.36 4.29 6.39
CA ALA A 48 -7.50 5.70 6.04
C ALA A 48 -6.53 6.14 4.95
N ASP A 49 -5.30 5.60 4.95
CA ASP A 49 -4.30 5.87 3.90
C ASP A 49 -4.83 5.52 2.50
N PHE A 50 -5.65 4.44 2.39
CA PHE A 50 -6.27 4.04 1.13
C PHE A 50 -7.44 4.94 0.73
N PHE A 51 -8.28 5.32 1.69
CA PHE A 51 -9.40 6.21 1.43
C PHE A 51 -8.93 7.63 1.09
N ALA A 52 -7.81 8.06 1.68
CA ALA A 52 -7.23 9.38 1.43
C ALA A 52 -6.81 9.61 -0.03
N ALA A 53 -6.59 8.56 -0.81
CA ALA A 53 -6.28 8.70 -2.24
C ALA A 53 -7.49 9.12 -3.09
N ASP A 54 -8.70 9.06 -2.56
CA ASP A 54 -9.92 9.45 -3.26
C ASP A 54 -10.34 10.88 -2.87
N PRO A 55 -10.36 11.83 -3.81
CA PRO A 55 -10.65 13.24 -3.52
C PRO A 55 -12.10 13.50 -3.02
N VAL A 56 -13.01 12.57 -3.19
CA VAL A 56 -14.41 12.74 -2.73
C VAL A 56 -14.60 12.32 -1.28
N ILE A 57 -13.62 11.68 -0.67
CA ILE A 57 -13.73 11.19 0.71
C ILE A 57 -13.61 12.35 1.71
N THR A 58 -14.58 12.37 2.62
CA THR A 58 -14.63 13.23 3.80
C THR A 58 -14.52 12.39 5.07
N ASP A 59 -14.25 13.03 6.23
CA ASP A 59 -14.23 12.34 7.52
C ASP A 59 -15.51 11.52 7.76
N SER A 60 -16.68 12.11 7.50
CA SER A 60 -17.97 11.44 7.71
C SER A 60 -18.16 10.24 6.79
N LEU A 61 -17.77 10.38 5.51
CA LEU A 61 -17.89 9.29 4.55
C LEU A 61 -16.89 8.15 4.87
N PHE A 62 -15.68 8.49 5.29
CA PHE A 62 -14.72 7.49 5.76
C PHE A 62 -15.26 6.68 6.94
N LEU A 63 -15.76 7.35 7.98
CA LEU A 63 -16.34 6.68 9.16
C LEU A 63 -17.53 5.78 8.80
N GLN A 64 -18.38 6.23 7.89
CA GLN A 64 -19.48 5.41 7.38
C GLN A 64 -18.93 4.14 6.71
N LYS A 65 -17.97 4.27 5.80
CA LYS A 65 -17.40 3.14 5.05
C LYS A 65 -16.64 2.17 5.94
N GLU A 66 -15.87 2.66 6.90
CA GLU A 66 -15.20 1.83 7.89
C GLU A 66 -16.21 1.06 8.75
N SER A 67 -17.32 1.71 9.14
CA SER A 67 -18.41 1.07 9.88
C SER A 67 -19.07 -0.05 9.06
N GLU A 68 -19.36 0.17 7.77
CA GLU A 68 -19.89 -0.85 6.86
C GLU A 68 -18.98 -2.08 6.78
N LEU A 69 -17.67 -1.88 6.61
CA LEU A 69 -16.67 -2.96 6.60
C LEU A 69 -16.57 -3.68 7.97
N THR A 70 -16.64 -2.93 9.07
CA THR A 70 -16.62 -3.47 10.42
C THR A 70 -17.85 -4.36 10.68
N LEU A 71 -19.01 -3.98 10.17
CA LEU A 71 -20.22 -4.80 10.25
C LEU A 71 -20.03 -6.15 9.53
N VAL A 72 -19.39 -6.14 8.37
CA VAL A 72 -19.04 -7.39 7.66
C VAL A 72 -18.13 -8.28 8.50
N CYS A 73 -17.09 -7.70 9.12
CA CYS A 73 -16.21 -8.45 10.02
C CYS A 73 -16.99 -9.05 11.20
N SER A 74 -17.92 -8.30 11.80
CA SER A 74 -18.77 -8.77 12.89
C SER A 74 -19.65 -9.96 12.48
N GLN A 75 -20.17 -9.94 11.24
CA GLN A 75 -20.93 -11.06 10.67
C GLN A 75 -20.04 -12.30 10.48
N LEU A 76 -18.80 -12.12 10.02
CA LEU A 76 -17.83 -13.20 9.85
C LEU A 76 -17.43 -13.82 11.20
N VAL A 77 -17.18 -13.00 12.23
CA VAL A 77 -16.90 -13.49 13.59
C VAL A 77 -18.02 -14.39 14.12
N LYS A 78 -19.29 -13.98 13.94
CA LYS A 78 -20.45 -14.81 14.35
C LYS A 78 -20.47 -16.15 13.65
N LYS A 79 -19.99 -16.23 12.39
CA LYS A 79 -19.94 -17.47 11.62
C LYS A 79 -18.77 -18.37 12.03
N ARG A 80 -17.67 -17.83 12.60
CA ARG A 80 -16.48 -18.60 12.98
C ARG A 80 -16.79 -19.83 13.82
N LYS A 81 -17.77 -19.73 14.73
CA LYS A 81 -18.19 -20.83 15.62
C LYS A 81 -18.76 -22.06 14.88
N LYS A 82 -19.09 -21.94 13.61
CA LYS A 82 -19.63 -23.04 12.78
C LYS A 82 -18.54 -23.88 12.12
N PHE A 83 -17.28 -23.49 12.21
CA PHE A 83 -16.16 -24.17 11.57
C PHE A 83 -15.31 -24.89 12.60
N LEU A 84 -14.99 -26.15 12.33
CA LEU A 84 -14.13 -26.97 13.19
C LEU A 84 -12.65 -26.69 12.98
N ALA A 85 -12.26 -26.33 11.74
CA ALA A 85 -10.88 -26.03 11.38
C ALA A 85 -10.72 -24.57 10.94
N GLU A 86 -9.57 -23.96 11.29
CA GLU A 86 -9.25 -22.59 10.86
C GLU A 86 -9.16 -22.47 9.34
N SER A 87 -8.63 -23.47 8.64
CA SER A 87 -8.58 -23.52 7.18
C SER A 87 -9.95 -23.37 6.53
N GLN A 88 -10.95 -24.06 7.04
CA GLN A 88 -12.32 -23.96 6.55
C GLN A 88 -12.90 -22.55 6.76
N PHE A 89 -12.64 -21.96 7.92
CA PHE A 89 -13.08 -20.60 8.19
C PHE A 89 -12.35 -19.56 7.32
N LEU A 90 -11.04 -19.68 7.15
CA LEU A 90 -10.25 -18.81 6.26
C LEU A 90 -10.71 -18.92 4.81
N TYR A 91 -10.96 -20.14 4.32
CA TYR A 91 -11.53 -20.36 2.98
C TYR A 91 -12.92 -19.71 2.84
N TYR A 92 -13.76 -19.84 3.87
CA TYR A 92 -15.07 -19.18 3.90
C TYR A 92 -14.92 -17.66 3.83
N VAL A 93 -14.03 -17.07 4.62
CA VAL A 93 -13.72 -15.62 4.56
C VAL A 93 -13.26 -15.22 3.16
N PHE A 94 -12.33 -15.97 2.57
CA PHE A 94 -11.85 -15.77 1.20
C PHE A 94 -13.01 -15.70 0.20
N LYS A 95 -13.88 -16.68 0.19
CA LYS A 95 -15.04 -16.70 -0.74
C LYS A 95 -16.05 -15.59 -0.45
N GLN A 96 -16.27 -15.20 0.82
CA GLN A 96 -17.19 -14.12 1.16
C GLN A 96 -16.67 -12.74 0.74
N VAL A 97 -15.39 -12.49 0.90
CA VAL A 97 -14.76 -11.21 0.46
C VAL A 97 -14.80 -11.10 -1.05
N HIS A 98 -14.42 -12.15 -1.78
CA HIS A 98 -14.55 -12.18 -3.25
C HIS A 98 -15.98 -11.89 -3.70
N LYS A 99 -16.95 -12.65 -3.19
CA LYS A 99 -18.35 -12.51 -3.57
C LYS A 99 -18.90 -11.09 -3.38
N ARG A 100 -18.41 -10.34 -2.36
CA ARG A 100 -18.94 -9.02 -2.03
C ARG A 100 -18.23 -7.88 -2.72
N TYR A 101 -16.91 -8.01 -2.97
CA TYR A 101 -16.07 -6.86 -3.29
C TYR A 101 -15.13 -7.06 -4.49
N LEU A 102 -14.86 -8.30 -4.91
CA LEU A 102 -13.77 -8.58 -5.85
C LEU A 102 -14.32 -9.28 -7.10
N TYR A 103 -15.10 -8.54 -7.91
CA TYR A 103 -15.73 -9.11 -9.09
C TYR A 103 -15.10 -8.62 -10.40
N HIS A 104 -14.82 -7.30 -10.52
CA HIS A 104 -14.28 -6.70 -11.73
C HIS A 104 -12.83 -6.29 -11.54
N TYR A 105 -11.89 -7.04 -12.10
CA TYR A 105 -10.48 -6.66 -12.07
C TYR A 105 -10.22 -5.48 -13.02
N GLN A 106 -9.54 -4.44 -12.50
CA GLN A 106 -9.09 -3.27 -13.25
C GLN A 106 -7.62 -2.95 -12.91
N PRO A 107 -6.82 -2.37 -13.82
CA PRO A 107 -5.41 -2.13 -13.55
C PRO A 107 -5.15 -1.13 -12.40
N TYR A 108 -5.98 -0.09 -12.30
CA TYR A 108 -5.72 1.05 -11.41
C TYR A 108 -6.99 1.59 -10.73
N PRO A 109 -7.78 0.78 -10.01
CA PRO A 109 -8.92 1.29 -9.25
C PRO A 109 -8.43 1.91 -7.95
N LEU A 110 -9.18 2.87 -7.41
CA LEU A 110 -9.04 3.30 -6.03
C LEU A 110 -9.62 2.24 -5.08
N PHE A 111 -9.23 2.27 -3.82
CA PHE A 111 -9.78 1.36 -2.80
C PHE A 111 -11.30 1.54 -2.66
N THR A 112 -11.80 2.76 -2.79
CA THR A 112 -13.23 3.08 -2.76
C THR A 112 -14.05 2.39 -3.85
N SER A 113 -13.42 2.04 -4.98
CA SER A 113 -14.06 1.30 -6.07
C SER A 113 -14.47 -0.14 -5.71
N LEU A 114 -14.02 -0.65 -4.56
CA LEU A 114 -14.49 -1.94 -4.01
C LEU A 114 -16.01 -1.95 -3.75
N GLN A 115 -16.64 -0.79 -3.57
CA GLN A 115 -18.10 -0.70 -3.44
C GLN A 115 -18.81 -1.10 -4.73
N ASP A 116 -18.20 -0.81 -5.87
CA ASP A 116 -18.69 -1.21 -7.19
C ASP A 116 -18.07 -2.54 -7.62
N SER A 117 -17.54 -3.29 -6.65
CA SER A 117 -16.87 -4.59 -6.85
C SER A 117 -15.69 -4.54 -7.83
N THR A 118 -15.07 -3.36 -7.99
CA THR A 118 -13.91 -3.12 -8.86
C THR A 118 -12.63 -3.09 -8.04
N TYR A 119 -11.65 -3.88 -8.44
CA TYR A 119 -10.44 -4.09 -7.64
C TYR A 119 -9.21 -4.38 -8.49
N ASN A 120 -8.04 -4.38 -7.83
CA ASN A 120 -6.78 -4.96 -8.33
C ASN A 120 -6.04 -5.69 -7.19
N CYS A 121 -4.81 -6.15 -7.46
CA CYS A 121 -4.01 -6.81 -6.43
C CYS A 121 -3.79 -5.93 -5.20
N VAL A 122 -3.58 -4.61 -5.35
CA VAL A 122 -3.32 -3.68 -4.24
C VAL A 122 -4.57 -3.53 -3.35
N SER A 123 -5.70 -3.13 -3.94
CA SER A 123 -6.94 -2.89 -3.18
C SER A 123 -7.54 -4.18 -2.60
N GLY A 124 -7.48 -5.29 -3.34
CA GLY A 124 -7.95 -6.59 -2.87
C GLY A 124 -7.09 -7.14 -1.72
N THR A 125 -5.76 -7.06 -1.82
CA THR A 125 -4.84 -7.45 -0.74
C THR A 125 -5.04 -6.58 0.50
N ALA A 126 -5.22 -5.26 0.33
CA ALA A 126 -5.51 -4.35 1.44
C ALA A 126 -6.80 -4.73 2.19
N LEU A 127 -7.86 -5.03 1.43
CA LEU A 127 -9.13 -5.46 2.02
C LEU A 127 -8.96 -6.75 2.82
N TYR A 128 -8.26 -7.76 2.28
CA TYR A 128 -7.98 -9.00 3.00
C TYR A 128 -7.13 -8.78 4.24
N ALA A 129 -6.05 -7.99 4.15
CA ALA A 129 -5.18 -7.69 5.28
C ALA A 129 -5.98 -7.05 6.43
N TRP A 130 -6.84 -6.08 6.10
CA TRP A 130 -7.68 -5.40 7.08
C TRP A 130 -8.74 -6.34 7.68
N VAL A 131 -9.50 -7.07 6.85
CA VAL A 131 -10.54 -8.00 7.32
C VAL A 131 -9.94 -9.06 8.22
N LEU A 132 -8.86 -9.71 7.80
CA LEU A 132 -8.21 -10.78 8.57
C LEU A 132 -7.59 -10.25 9.86
N GLY A 133 -7.02 -9.04 9.85
CA GLY A 133 -6.55 -8.38 11.06
C GLY A 133 -7.69 -8.14 12.06
N LYS A 134 -8.87 -7.65 11.60
CA LYS A 134 -10.08 -7.51 12.44
C LYS A 134 -10.62 -8.85 12.96
N LEU A 135 -10.39 -9.95 12.25
CA LEU A 135 -10.72 -11.31 12.71
C LEU A 135 -9.66 -11.93 13.63
N GLY A 136 -8.57 -11.20 13.93
CA GLY A 136 -7.51 -11.61 14.85
C GLY A 136 -6.44 -12.53 14.22
N PHE A 137 -6.34 -12.57 12.89
CA PHE A 137 -5.26 -13.29 12.22
C PHE A 137 -4.04 -12.38 12.00
N SER A 138 -2.85 -12.95 12.15
CA SER A 138 -1.60 -12.32 11.74
C SER A 138 -1.46 -12.44 10.23
N THR A 139 -1.15 -11.32 9.58
CA THR A 139 -1.00 -11.28 8.13
C THR A 139 0.34 -10.64 7.76
N GLU A 140 0.92 -11.14 6.66
CA GLU A 140 2.14 -10.64 6.08
C GLU A 140 1.87 -10.29 4.61
N ILE A 141 2.00 -9.01 4.26
CA ILE A 141 1.82 -8.55 2.88
C ILE A 141 3.13 -8.77 2.14
N ARG A 142 3.09 -9.52 1.06
CA ARG A 142 4.22 -9.81 0.18
C ARG A 142 4.14 -9.00 -1.10
N GLU A 143 5.18 -8.23 -1.37
CA GLU A 143 5.34 -7.48 -2.61
C GLU A 143 6.32 -8.18 -3.53
N MET A 144 5.87 -8.44 -4.75
CA MET A 144 6.67 -8.85 -5.91
C MET A 144 6.85 -7.64 -6.85
N ASN A 145 7.63 -7.80 -7.93
CA ASN A 145 7.84 -6.69 -8.87
C ASN A 145 6.53 -6.16 -9.47
N ARG A 146 5.59 -7.03 -9.77
CA ARG A 146 4.33 -6.68 -10.45
C ARG A 146 3.08 -7.15 -9.73
N HIS A 147 3.21 -7.76 -8.55
CA HIS A 147 2.11 -8.37 -7.82
C HIS A 147 2.25 -8.18 -6.32
N VAL A 148 1.12 -8.25 -5.62
CA VAL A 148 1.08 -8.30 -4.15
C VAL A 148 0.06 -9.36 -3.72
N TYR A 149 0.37 -10.06 -2.63
CA TYR A 149 -0.48 -11.08 -2.05
C TYR A 149 -0.28 -11.15 -0.53
N LEU A 150 -1.03 -12.00 0.16
CA LEU A 150 -0.92 -12.19 1.61
C LEU A 150 -0.43 -13.59 1.96
N ARG A 151 0.41 -13.67 2.99
CA ARG A 151 0.51 -14.84 3.85
C ARG A 151 -0.30 -14.59 5.13
N VAL A 152 -1.04 -15.59 5.57
CA VAL A 152 -1.85 -15.57 6.78
C VAL A 152 -1.30 -16.64 7.72
N HIS A 153 -0.92 -16.22 8.92
CA HIS A 153 -0.33 -17.10 9.91
C HIS A 153 -1.35 -17.47 10.98
N THR A 154 -1.45 -18.74 11.26
CA THR A 154 -2.16 -19.29 12.40
C THR A 154 -1.18 -19.98 13.35
N VAL A 155 -1.65 -20.47 14.47
CA VAL A 155 -0.77 -21.20 15.43
C VAL A 155 -0.15 -22.44 14.80
N ARG A 156 -0.80 -23.05 13.81
CA ARG A 156 -0.41 -24.37 13.26
C ARG A 156 0.07 -24.31 11.81
N SER A 157 -0.36 -23.31 11.06
CA SER A 157 -0.23 -23.34 9.60
C SER A 157 -0.10 -21.94 9.01
N THR A 158 0.51 -21.85 7.82
CA THR A 158 0.54 -20.67 6.98
C THR A 158 -0.33 -20.88 5.76
N TYR A 159 -1.05 -19.86 5.34
CA TYR A 159 -1.90 -19.86 4.15
C TYR A 159 -1.47 -18.73 3.23
N LEU A 160 -1.66 -18.90 1.92
CA LEU A 160 -1.49 -17.83 0.96
C LEU A 160 -2.87 -17.39 0.45
N ILE A 161 -3.08 -16.08 0.36
CA ILE A 161 -4.27 -15.47 -0.23
C ILE A 161 -3.85 -14.52 -1.34
N ASP A 162 -4.24 -14.86 -2.57
CA ASP A 162 -4.15 -14.01 -3.75
C ASP A 162 -5.54 -13.44 -4.08
N ALA A 163 -5.70 -12.15 -3.93
CA ALA A 163 -6.97 -11.48 -4.21
C ALA A 163 -7.37 -11.51 -5.69
N THR A 164 -6.44 -11.80 -6.60
CA THR A 164 -6.68 -11.74 -8.05
C THR A 164 -7.08 -13.06 -8.67
N ASP A 165 -7.04 -14.14 -7.90
CA ASP A 165 -7.42 -15.49 -8.36
C ASP A 165 -8.58 -16.02 -7.50
N PRO A 166 -9.84 -15.81 -7.91
CA PRO A 166 -11.01 -16.19 -7.12
C PRO A 166 -11.16 -17.71 -6.94
N ASP A 167 -10.55 -18.51 -7.78
CA ASP A 167 -10.71 -19.97 -7.77
C ASP A 167 -9.55 -20.68 -7.07
N ASN A 168 -8.31 -20.25 -7.32
CA ASN A 168 -7.10 -20.90 -6.80
C ASN A 168 -6.25 -19.98 -5.92
N GLY A 169 -6.71 -18.77 -5.62
CA GLY A 169 -5.98 -17.79 -4.83
C GLY A 169 -5.92 -18.11 -3.33
N PHE A 170 -6.61 -19.15 -2.85
CA PHE A 170 -6.47 -19.64 -1.50
C PHE A 170 -5.65 -20.93 -1.50
N VAL A 171 -4.41 -20.84 -1.02
CA VAL A 171 -3.54 -22.01 -0.87
C VAL A 171 -3.48 -22.35 0.62
N SER A 172 -3.94 -23.56 0.95
CA SER A 172 -3.92 -24.08 2.32
C SER A 172 -2.52 -24.59 2.69
N ASP A 173 -2.29 -24.75 3.95
CA ASP A 173 -1.14 -25.09 4.79
C ASP A 173 -0.06 -26.05 4.23
N ASP A 174 0.08 -26.15 2.93
CA ASP A 174 1.14 -26.89 2.25
C ASP A 174 2.23 -25.90 1.80
N GLU A 175 3.34 -25.85 2.54
CA GLU A 175 4.49 -25.02 2.22
C GLU A 175 5.05 -25.28 0.81
N MET A 176 4.91 -26.51 0.28
CA MET A 176 5.32 -26.84 -1.08
C MET A 176 4.42 -26.13 -2.10
N LEU A 177 3.10 -26.13 -1.89
CA LEU A 177 2.16 -25.44 -2.77
C LEU A 177 2.36 -23.92 -2.70
N ILE A 178 2.55 -23.37 -1.50
CA ILE A 178 2.87 -21.94 -1.29
C ILE A 178 4.15 -21.59 -2.05
N SER A 179 5.23 -22.35 -1.85
CA SER A 179 6.51 -22.13 -2.52
C SER A 179 6.39 -22.23 -4.05
N ARG A 180 5.62 -23.20 -4.57
CA ARG A 180 5.34 -23.31 -6.03
C ARG A 180 4.60 -22.09 -6.57
N ARG A 181 3.63 -21.56 -5.83
CA ARG A 181 2.89 -20.36 -6.22
C ARG A 181 3.82 -19.13 -6.24
N GLU A 182 4.67 -18.98 -5.23
CA GLU A 182 5.64 -17.89 -5.16
C GLU A 182 6.70 -17.97 -6.28
N LEU A 183 7.19 -19.15 -6.60
CA LEU A 183 8.06 -19.38 -7.75
C LEU A 183 7.36 -19.02 -9.06
N TRP A 184 6.09 -19.34 -9.21
CA TRP A 184 5.30 -18.97 -10.38
C TRP A 184 5.18 -17.44 -10.53
N TYR A 185 4.93 -16.70 -9.43
CA TYR A 185 4.96 -15.24 -9.47
C TYR A 185 6.33 -14.72 -9.91
N ALA A 186 7.40 -15.24 -9.33
CA ALA A 186 8.76 -14.85 -9.67
C ALA A 186 9.13 -15.16 -11.12
N SER A 187 8.70 -16.30 -11.67
CA SER A 187 9.00 -16.72 -13.05
C SER A 187 8.24 -15.93 -14.11
N ASN A 188 7.06 -15.42 -13.76
CA ASN A 188 6.26 -14.56 -14.66
C ASN A 188 6.70 -13.09 -14.64
N GLU A 189 7.69 -12.75 -13.83
CA GLU A 189 8.33 -11.44 -13.83
C GLU A 189 9.33 -11.33 -15.00
N ILE A 190 8.83 -10.95 -16.17
CA ILE A 190 9.65 -10.70 -17.39
C ILE A 190 10.43 -9.39 -17.20
N THR A 191 11.38 -9.39 -16.27
CA THR A 191 12.31 -8.27 -16.15
C THR A 191 13.67 -8.81 -15.74
N GLN A 192 14.75 -8.24 -16.29
CA GLN A 192 16.13 -8.46 -15.85
C GLN A 192 16.39 -7.94 -14.40
N ALA A 193 15.36 -7.38 -13.75
CA ALA A 193 15.41 -6.95 -12.36
C ALA A 193 15.44 -8.19 -11.45
N ARG A 194 16.20 -8.11 -10.36
CA ARG A 194 16.22 -9.15 -9.33
C ARG A 194 14.79 -9.39 -8.83
N PRO A 195 14.37 -10.65 -8.64
CA PRO A 195 13.05 -10.94 -8.08
C PRO A 195 12.87 -10.18 -6.78
N CYS A 196 11.85 -9.32 -6.72
CA CYS A 196 11.47 -8.64 -5.49
C CYS A 196 10.53 -9.58 -4.72
N ASN A 197 10.85 -9.87 -3.47
CA ASN A 197 9.95 -10.54 -2.53
C ASN A 197 10.13 -9.86 -1.18
N LYS A 198 9.47 -8.70 -1.01
CA LYS A 198 9.58 -7.87 0.18
C LYS A 198 8.34 -8.04 1.05
N ILE A 199 8.54 -8.07 2.37
CA ILE A 199 7.45 -7.88 3.33
C ILE A 199 7.21 -6.38 3.44
N ILE A 200 5.96 -5.97 3.27
CA ILE A 200 5.56 -4.58 3.34
C ILE A 200 4.42 -4.37 4.32
N THR A 201 4.27 -3.15 4.81
CA THR A 201 3.18 -2.74 5.70
C THR A 201 1.92 -2.38 4.90
N LEU A 202 0.79 -2.25 5.59
CA LEU A 202 -0.45 -1.77 4.98
C LEU A 202 -0.31 -0.31 4.48
N SER A 203 0.46 0.52 5.17
CA SER A 203 0.80 1.89 4.72
C SER A 203 1.65 1.88 3.45
N ASN A 204 2.66 0.98 3.36
CA ASN A 204 3.43 0.82 2.12
C ASN A 204 2.53 0.38 0.96
N LEU A 205 1.57 -0.51 1.21
CA LEU A 205 0.61 -0.95 0.20
C LEU A 205 -0.31 0.21 -0.25
N ALA A 206 -0.70 1.12 0.65
CA ALA A 206 -1.38 2.37 0.28
C ALA A 206 -0.49 3.28 -0.57
N GLY A 207 0.81 3.34 -0.29
CA GLY A 207 1.80 4.00 -1.15
C GLY A 207 1.80 3.45 -2.58
N LEU A 208 1.62 2.13 -2.76
CA LEU A 208 1.45 1.52 -4.08
C LEU A 208 0.14 1.92 -4.77
N GLN A 209 -0.92 2.24 -4.02
CA GLN A 209 -2.14 2.80 -4.63
C GLN A 209 -1.88 4.20 -5.21
N TYR A 210 -1.20 5.09 -4.46
CA TYR A 210 -0.77 6.40 -4.99
C TYR A 210 0.18 6.26 -6.17
N PHE A 211 1.08 5.28 -6.15
CA PHE A 211 1.93 4.96 -7.28
C PHE A 211 1.12 4.54 -8.52
N ASN A 212 0.09 3.73 -8.38
CA ASN A 212 -0.80 3.33 -9.47
C ASN A 212 -1.51 4.56 -10.09
N GLU A 213 -1.98 5.50 -9.26
CA GLU A 213 -2.56 6.76 -9.74
C GLU A 213 -1.50 7.64 -10.43
N ALA A 214 -0.25 7.62 -9.94
CA ALA A 214 0.85 8.32 -10.59
C ALA A 214 1.19 7.73 -11.96
N VAL A 215 1.17 6.40 -12.11
CA VAL A 215 1.33 5.72 -13.41
C VAL A 215 0.25 6.17 -14.40
N LYS A 216 -1.02 6.26 -13.96
CA LYS A 216 -2.10 6.81 -14.81
C LYS A 216 -1.83 8.24 -15.24
N ALA A 217 -1.36 9.09 -14.32
CA ALA A 217 -1.02 10.49 -14.60
C ALA A 217 0.15 10.59 -15.57
N PHE A 218 1.19 9.77 -15.38
CA PHE A 218 2.36 9.69 -16.28
C PHE A 218 1.95 9.30 -17.70
N ASN A 219 1.16 8.25 -17.85
CA ASN A 219 0.69 7.77 -19.17
C ASN A 219 -0.22 8.77 -19.91
N ARG A 220 -0.84 9.70 -19.15
CA ARG A 220 -1.63 10.83 -19.71
C ARG A 220 -0.81 12.09 -19.98
N GLY A 221 0.50 12.08 -19.71
CA GLY A 221 1.37 13.24 -19.86
C GLY A 221 1.15 14.35 -18.81
N THR A 222 0.41 14.07 -17.72
CA THR A 222 0.16 15.03 -16.63
C THR A 222 1.24 14.92 -15.56
N TYR A 223 2.48 15.32 -15.92
CA TYR A 223 3.69 15.06 -15.14
C TYR A 223 3.73 15.78 -13.77
N GLU A 224 3.18 17.00 -13.67
CA GLU A 224 3.06 17.69 -12.39
C GLU A 224 2.16 16.92 -11.42
N LYS A 225 1.02 16.42 -11.90
CA LYS A 225 0.12 15.58 -11.10
C LYS A 225 0.81 14.26 -10.72
N CYS A 226 1.54 13.66 -11.67
CA CYS A 226 2.31 12.44 -11.42
C CYS A 226 3.30 12.67 -10.28
N MET A 227 4.09 13.75 -10.31
CA MET A 227 5.07 14.05 -9.26
C MET A 227 4.41 14.28 -7.90
N GLN A 228 3.28 14.99 -7.83
CA GLN A 228 2.53 15.19 -6.58
C GLN A 228 2.08 13.85 -5.97
N LEU A 229 1.57 12.94 -6.79
CA LEU A 229 1.15 11.59 -6.35
C LEU A 229 2.36 10.75 -5.88
N LEU A 230 3.50 10.83 -6.58
CA LEU A 230 4.73 10.14 -6.22
C LEU A 230 5.32 10.66 -4.90
N ASN A 231 5.24 11.97 -4.63
CA ASN A 231 5.67 12.54 -3.35
C ASN A 231 4.84 11.94 -2.19
N LYS A 232 3.53 11.82 -2.34
CA LYS A 232 2.65 11.16 -1.37
C LYS A 232 2.96 9.66 -1.23
N ALA A 233 3.17 8.98 -2.36
CA ALA A 233 3.57 7.57 -2.36
C ALA A 233 4.88 7.35 -1.60
N THR A 234 5.86 8.25 -1.73
CA THR A 234 7.15 8.18 -1.01
C THR A 234 6.99 8.34 0.49
N ILE A 235 6.06 9.18 0.96
CA ILE A 235 5.78 9.31 2.40
C ILE A 235 5.25 7.99 2.97
N LEU A 236 4.34 7.34 2.25
CA LEU A 236 3.71 6.09 2.69
C LEU A 236 4.64 4.88 2.49
N TYR A 237 5.48 4.90 1.48
CA TYR A 237 6.41 3.83 1.16
C TYR A 237 7.82 4.37 0.85
N PRO A 238 8.55 4.83 1.88
CA PRO A 238 9.93 5.25 1.72
C PRO A 238 10.81 4.06 1.30
N GLY A 239 11.73 4.27 0.38
CA GLY A 239 12.65 3.21 -0.11
C GLY A 239 12.05 2.26 -1.15
N SER A 240 10.91 2.59 -1.75
CA SER A 240 10.38 1.84 -2.90
C SER A 240 11.12 2.21 -4.19
N ASP A 241 11.83 1.23 -4.76
CA ASP A 241 12.55 1.41 -6.03
C ASP A 241 11.61 1.78 -7.19
N LYS A 242 10.39 1.23 -7.19
CA LYS A 242 9.36 1.54 -8.22
C LYS A 242 8.98 3.02 -8.20
N ILE A 243 8.76 3.56 -7.00
CA ILE A 243 8.39 4.97 -6.81
C ILE A 243 9.56 5.87 -7.22
N ALA A 244 10.77 5.58 -6.74
CA ALA A 244 11.97 6.35 -7.07
C ALA A 244 12.27 6.35 -8.58
N ASN A 245 12.12 5.21 -9.25
CA ASN A 245 12.32 5.09 -10.69
C ASN A 245 11.31 5.96 -11.46
N LEU A 246 10.02 5.91 -11.11
CA LEU A 246 9.01 6.71 -11.80
C LEU A 246 9.18 8.21 -11.50
N GLN A 247 9.62 8.59 -10.29
CA GLN A 247 9.99 9.98 -9.96
C GLN A 247 11.11 10.48 -10.88
N SER A 248 12.17 9.69 -11.05
CA SER A 248 13.29 10.03 -11.94
C SER A 248 12.83 10.18 -13.40
N MET A 249 11.97 9.28 -13.88
CA MET A 249 11.39 9.37 -15.23
C MET A 249 10.51 10.62 -15.39
N THR A 250 9.66 10.91 -14.41
CA THR A 250 8.75 12.06 -14.41
C THR A 250 9.52 13.38 -14.39
N GLN A 251 10.59 13.45 -13.58
CA GLN A 251 11.42 14.66 -13.49
C GLN A 251 12.06 15.03 -14.84
N LYS A 252 12.43 14.06 -15.65
CA LYS A 252 12.98 14.30 -17.00
C LYS A 252 11.95 14.87 -17.99
N GLN A 253 10.65 14.68 -17.72
CA GLN A 253 9.56 15.18 -18.54
C GLN A 253 9.08 16.58 -18.11
N LEU A 254 9.42 17.01 -16.89
CA LEU A 254 9.08 18.34 -16.41
C LEU A 254 10.01 19.38 -17.02
N PRO A 255 9.50 20.53 -17.52
CA PRO A 255 10.36 21.59 -18.05
C PRO A 255 11.33 22.07 -16.98
N SER A 256 12.61 22.20 -17.34
CA SER A 256 13.61 22.78 -16.46
C SER A 256 13.21 24.22 -16.10
N VAL A 257 13.24 24.55 -14.81
CA VAL A 257 12.84 25.88 -14.27
C VAL A 257 13.66 27.01 -14.90
N VAL A 258 14.80 26.71 -15.52
CA VAL A 258 15.72 27.68 -16.17
C VAL A 258 15.12 28.29 -17.47
N ALA A 259 14.10 27.70 -18.07
CA ALA A 259 13.54 28.20 -19.34
C ALA A 259 12.43 29.27 -19.17
N ARG A 260 12.07 29.66 -17.94
CA ARG A 260 10.99 30.64 -17.65
C ARG A 260 11.46 32.03 -17.22
N VAL A 261 12.76 32.32 -17.30
CA VAL A 261 13.29 33.66 -17.09
C VAL A 261 13.89 34.14 -18.42
N LYS A 262 13.05 34.50 -19.35
CA LYS A 262 13.32 35.39 -20.48
C LYS A 262 12.07 36.23 -20.75
#